data_11c4cf0f7940ebc500aa053e4e62c17d
#
_entry.id   11c4cf0f7940ebc500aa053e4e62c17d
#
_cell.length_a   1.000
_cell.length_b   1.000
_cell.length_c   1.000
_cell.angle_alpha   90.00
_cell.angle_beta   90.00
_cell.angle_gamma   90.00
#
_symmetry.space_group_name_H-M   'P 1'
#
loop_
_entity.id
_entity.type
_entity.pdbx_description
1 polymer ?
#
loop_
_entity_poly.entity_id
_entity_poly.type
_entity_poly.pdbx_seq_one_letter_code
_entity_poly.pdbx_strand_id
1 'polypeptide(L)'
;MPPANILPKIKEEFPDAVLDITEFAGEKILHVRGQDILTLLTRLKADGFNFLADLTAIDNLTLGGYERFAVSYHLLCHETAERLTVKAYISEETPLLPSVESLWKTADWQEREVFDLYGIRFEGHPNLIRIMNPDDFEGYPLRKDYPRLG
;
A
#
# COMPACT_ATOMS: atom_id res chain seq x y z
N MET A 1 23.34 5.02 10.46
CA MET A 1 22.93 5.53 9.15
C MET A 1 21.41 5.66 9.10
N PRO A 2 20.86 6.81 8.67
CA PRO A 2 19.42 6.93 8.56
C PRO A 2 18.86 5.90 7.59
N PRO A 3 17.76 5.20 7.95
CA PRO A 3 17.19 4.18 7.07
C PRO A 3 16.81 4.68 5.66
N ALA A 4 16.37 5.94 5.55
CA ALA A 4 15.97 6.49 4.25
C ALA A 4 17.12 6.54 3.23
N ASN A 5 18.38 6.48 3.67
CA ASN A 5 19.54 6.48 2.79
C ASN A 5 19.67 5.17 1.99
N ILE A 6 18.89 4.14 2.33
CA ILE A 6 18.93 2.88 1.60
C ILE A 6 18.08 2.90 0.32
N LEU A 7 17.23 3.91 0.13
CA LEU A 7 16.30 3.93 -1.01
C LEU A 7 16.98 3.83 -2.38
N PRO A 8 18.07 4.55 -2.65
CA PRO A 8 18.78 4.39 -3.92
C PRO A 8 19.31 2.97 -4.11
N LYS A 9 19.77 2.33 -3.03
CA LYS A 9 20.26 0.95 -3.06
C LYS A 9 19.13 -0.01 -3.35
N ILE A 10 17.96 0.20 -2.76
CA ILE A 10 16.79 -0.64 -3.00
C ILE A 10 16.35 -0.52 -4.46
N LYS A 11 16.34 0.68 -5.01
CA LYS A 11 16.02 0.88 -6.43
C LYS A 11 17.01 0.14 -7.33
N GLU A 12 18.28 0.14 -6.97
CA GLU A 12 19.33 -0.55 -7.71
C GLU A 12 19.18 -2.07 -7.61
N GLU A 13 18.83 -2.59 -6.44
CA GLU A 13 18.65 -4.03 -6.22
C GLU A 13 17.34 -4.56 -6.81
N PHE A 14 16.30 -3.73 -6.89
CA PHE A 14 14.97 -4.11 -7.38
C PHE A 14 14.53 -3.17 -8.51
N PRO A 15 15.27 -3.13 -9.64
CA PRO A 15 15.01 -2.13 -10.69
C PRO A 15 13.66 -2.30 -11.37
N ASP A 16 13.12 -3.52 -11.42
CA ASP A 16 11.81 -3.77 -12.02
C ASP A 16 10.65 -3.49 -11.06
N ALA A 17 10.90 -3.62 -9.77
CA ALA A 17 9.88 -3.42 -8.74
C ALA A 17 9.69 -1.96 -8.37
N VAL A 18 10.79 -1.19 -8.32
CA VAL A 18 10.76 0.22 -7.94
C VAL A 18 10.57 1.07 -9.19
N LEU A 19 9.43 1.76 -9.26
CA LEU A 19 9.10 2.61 -10.40
C LEU A 19 9.75 3.98 -10.29
N ASP A 20 9.77 4.55 -9.10
CA ASP A 20 10.34 5.88 -8.88
C ASP A 20 10.53 6.15 -7.39
N ILE A 21 11.30 7.18 -7.08
CA ILE A 21 11.46 7.71 -5.72
C ILE A 21 11.21 9.21 -5.82
N THR A 22 10.21 9.70 -5.09
CA THR A 22 9.87 11.13 -5.07
C THR A 22 9.93 11.66 -3.64
N GLU A 23 9.77 12.97 -3.51
CA GLU A 23 9.75 13.63 -2.21
C GLU A 23 8.62 14.65 -2.19
N PHE A 24 7.86 14.67 -1.11
CA PHE A 24 6.78 15.64 -0.90
C PHE A 24 6.77 16.08 0.55
N ALA A 25 6.82 17.39 0.76
CA ALA A 25 6.82 17.99 2.10
C ALA A 25 7.90 17.41 3.02
N GLY A 26 9.07 17.11 2.48
CA GLY A 26 10.20 16.57 3.23
C GLY A 26 10.14 15.06 3.46
N GLU A 27 9.09 14.40 3.02
CA GLU A 27 8.89 12.97 3.20
C GLU A 27 9.15 12.23 1.88
N LYS A 28 9.89 11.12 1.95
CA LYS A 28 10.19 10.34 0.75
C LYS A 28 9.07 9.38 0.43
N ILE A 29 8.82 9.20 -0.86
CA ILE A 29 7.79 8.30 -1.38
C ILE A 29 8.45 7.33 -2.34
N LEU A 30 8.34 6.04 -2.03
CA LEU A 30 8.83 4.95 -2.89
C LEU A 30 7.66 4.41 -3.69
N HIS A 31 7.70 4.58 -5.01
CA HIS A 31 6.65 4.08 -5.92
C HIS A 31 7.04 2.71 -6.43
N VAL A 32 6.21 1.71 -6.21
CA VAL A 32 6.53 0.31 -6.52
C VAL A 32 5.36 -0.40 -7.20
N ARG A 33 5.66 -1.52 -7.84
CA ARG A 33 4.62 -2.41 -8.37
C ARG A 33 3.99 -3.18 -7.21
N GLY A 34 2.65 -3.27 -7.21
CA GLY A 34 1.94 -3.92 -6.12
C GLY A 34 2.34 -5.38 -5.90
N GLN A 35 2.63 -6.11 -6.98
CA GLN A 35 3.01 -7.51 -6.88
C GLN A 35 4.28 -7.76 -6.07
N ASP A 36 5.14 -6.74 -5.92
CA ASP A 36 6.41 -6.84 -5.22
C ASP A 36 6.36 -6.26 -3.80
N ILE A 37 5.18 -5.85 -3.34
CA ILE A 37 5.07 -5.10 -2.07
C ILE A 37 5.54 -5.90 -0.87
N LEU A 38 5.21 -7.18 -0.79
CA LEU A 38 5.61 -8.00 0.35
C LEU A 38 7.12 -8.13 0.44
N THR A 39 7.78 -8.37 -0.69
CA THR A 39 9.24 -8.48 -0.77
C THR A 39 9.90 -7.17 -0.34
N LEU A 40 9.41 -6.05 -0.86
CA LEU A 40 9.98 -4.73 -0.56
C LEU A 40 9.76 -4.32 0.89
N LEU A 41 8.56 -4.56 1.42
CA LEU A 41 8.29 -4.21 2.82
C LEU A 41 9.03 -5.12 3.79
N THR A 42 9.25 -6.38 3.43
CA THR A 42 10.10 -7.28 4.21
C THR A 42 11.51 -6.71 4.33
N ARG A 43 12.06 -6.24 3.20
CA ARG A 43 13.38 -5.63 3.18
C ARG A 43 13.43 -4.34 3.99
N LEU A 44 12.45 -3.46 3.82
CA LEU A 44 12.39 -2.18 4.53
C LEU A 44 12.25 -2.38 6.03
N LYS A 45 11.45 -3.38 6.45
CA LYS A 45 11.31 -3.70 7.88
C LYS A 45 12.64 -4.15 8.47
N ALA A 46 13.37 -4.99 7.74
CA ALA A 46 14.70 -5.45 8.17
C ALA A 46 15.71 -4.30 8.24
N ASP A 47 15.54 -3.28 7.41
CA ASP A 47 16.43 -2.12 7.35
C ASP A 47 16.07 -1.00 8.34
N GLY A 48 15.05 -1.22 9.18
CA GLY A 48 14.73 -0.29 10.27
C GLY A 48 13.34 0.33 10.24
N PHE A 49 12.62 0.26 9.11
CA PHE A 49 11.24 0.74 9.04
C PHE A 49 10.31 -0.31 9.63
N ASN A 50 10.35 -0.42 10.96
CA ASN A 50 9.78 -1.55 11.70
C ASN A 50 8.34 -1.32 12.18
N PHE A 51 7.74 -0.17 11.86
CA PHE A 51 6.38 0.14 12.29
C PHE A 51 5.53 0.55 11.09
N LEU A 52 4.36 -0.07 10.96
CA LEU A 52 3.36 0.33 9.98
C LEU A 52 2.36 1.26 10.67
N ALA A 53 2.48 2.56 10.37
CA ALA A 53 1.63 3.56 11.00
C ALA A 53 0.22 3.54 10.41
N ASP A 54 0.12 3.34 9.09
CA ASP A 54 -1.16 3.40 8.41
C ASP A 54 -1.05 2.71 7.04
N LEU A 55 -2.21 2.27 6.54
CA LEU A 55 -2.35 1.65 5.22
C LEU A 55 -3.66 2.15 4.63
N THR A 56 -3.60 2.83 3.50
CA THR A 56 -4.77 3.39 2.82
C THR A 56 -4.73 3.13 1.34
N ALA A 57 -5.87 3.25 0.67
CA ALA A 57 -5.94 3.10 -0.78
C ALA A 57 -6.26 4.44 -1.44
N ILE A 58 -5.84 4.55 -2.70
CA ILE A 58 -6.07 5.71 -3.54
C ILE A 58 -6.66 5.22 -4.86
N ASP A 59 -7.76 5.83 -5.29
CA ASP A 59 -8.32 5.61 -6.61
C ASP A 59 -7.90 6.78 -7.51
N ASN A 60 -7.04 6.50 -8.49
CA ASN A 60 -6.49 7.50 -9.40
C ASN A 60 -7.30 7.66 -10.69
N LEU A 61 -8.55 7.21 -10.72
CA LEU A 61 -9.37 7.20 -11.92
C LEU A 61 -9.38 8.56 -12.65
N THR A 62 -9.43 9.65 -11.88
CA THR A 62 -9.49 11.01 -12.43
C THR A 62 -8.18 11.77 -12.35
N LEU A 63 -7.19 11.23 -11.63
CA LEU A 63 -5.92 11.91 -11.40
C LEU A 63 -4.80 11.43 -12.30
N GLY A 64 -4.93 10.22 -12.86
CA GLY A 64 -3.86 9.58 -13.60
C GLY A 64 -2.79 9.00 -12.67
N GLY A 65 -1.68 8.57 -13.23
CA GLY A 65 -0.59 7.94 -12.51
C GLY A 65 -0.15 6.67 -13.20
N TYR A 66 0.57 5.79 -12.48
CA TYR A 66 1.08 4.53 -13.05
C TYR A 66 -0.04 3.53 -13.29
N GLU A 67 -0.98 3.45 -12.37
CA GLU A 67 -2.15 2.58 -12.43
C GLU A 67 -3.34 3.25 -11.74
N ARG A 68 -4.55 2.73 -11.96
CA ARG A 68 -5.74 3.29 -11.31
C ARG A 68 -5.67 3.23 -9.80
N PHE A 69 -5.36 2.07 -9.24
CA PHE A 69 -5.33 1.90 -7.79
C PHE A 69 -3.92 1.93 -7.24
N ALA A 70 -3.76 2.53 -6.08
CA ALA A 70 -2.54 2.47 -5.31
C ALA A 70 -2.90 2.23 -3.85
N VAL A 71 -2.07 1.44 -3.16
CA VAL A 71 -2.17 1.28 -1.71
C VAL A 71 -0.95 1.94 -1.11
N SER A 72 -1.18 2.90 -0.22
CA SER A 72 -0.12 3.64 0.46
C SER A 72 0.16 3.01 1.81
N TYR A 73 1.42 2.68 2.04
CA TYR A 73 1.91 2.14 3.31
C TYR A 73 2.77 3.20 3.98
N HIS A 74 2.33 3.69 5.13
CA HIS A 74 3.08 4.72 5.87
C HIS A 74 3.91 4.03 6.93
N LEU A 75 5.23 4.03 6.73
CA LEU A 75 6.17 3.34 7.59
C LEU A 75 6.92 4.34 8.48
N LEU A 76 7.34 3.86 9.64
CA LEU A 76 8.10 4.63 10.61
C LEU A 76 9.26 3.80 11.13
N CYS A 77 10.44 4.44 11.23
CA CYS A 77 11.57 3.90 11.95
C CYS A 77 11.53 4.46 13.38
N HIS A 78 11.28 3.61 14.38
CA HIS A 78 11.19 4.06 15.75
C HIS A 78 12.50 4.66 16.28
N GLU A 79 13.63 4.12 15.83
CA GLU A 79 14.93 4.55 16.30
C GLU A 79 15.28 5.98 15.89
N THR A 80 15.00 6.34 14.63
CA THR A 80 15.37 7.66 14.09
C THR A 80 14.18 8.59 13.91
N ALA A 81 12.96 8.10 14.13
CA ALA A 81 11.71 8.80 13.84
C ALA A 81 11.52 9.16 12.37
N GLU A 82 12.28 8.53 11.47
CA GLU A 82 12.12 8.76 10.03
C GLU A 82 10.85 8.10 9.51
N ARG A 83 10.20 8.78 8.58
CA ARG A 83 8.98 8.30 7.93
C ARG A 83 9.25 8.01 6.46
N LEU A 84 8.52 7.02 5.94
CA LEU A 84 8.60 6.64 4.54
C LEU A 84 7.21 6.23 4.08
N THR A 85 6.80 6.74 2.92
CA THR A 85 5.58 6.28 2.27
C THR A 85 5.95 5.36 1.12
N VAL A 86 5.33 4.18 1.07
CA VAL A 86 5.48 3.26 -0.06
C VAL A 86 4.13 3.16 -0.76
N LYS A 87 4.08 3.55 -2.03
CA LYS A 87 2.87 3.45 -2.85
C LYS A 87 2.98 2.28 -3.79
N ALA A 88 2.13 1.28 -3.58
CA ALA A 88 2.07 0.08 -4.39
C ALA A 88 0.95 0.21 -5.42
N TYR A 89 1.28 0.20 -6.70
CA TYR A 89 0.34 0.38 -7.80
C TYR A 89 -0.17 -0.95 -8.30
N ILE A 90 -1.47 -1.04 -8.51
CA ILE A 90 -2.12 -2.26 -8.99
C ILE A 90 -3.12 -1.94 -10.10
N SER A 91 -3.29 -2.92 -11.02
CA SER A 91 -4.19 -2.79 -12.15
C SER A 91 -5.66 -2.80 -11.72
N GLU A 92 -6.47 -2.02 -12.41
CA GLU A 92 -7.92 -2.05 -12.26
C GLU A 92 -8.50 -3.42 -12.63
N GLU A 93 -7.90 -4.10 -13.61
CA GLU A 93 -8.38 -5.40 -14.08
C GLU A 93 -8.13 -6.52 -13.08
N THR A 94 -7.02 -6.45 -12.36
CA THR A 94 -6.66 -7.43 -11.33
C THR A 94 -6.21 -6.69 -10.07
N PRO A 95 -7.15 -6.14 -9.29
CA PRO A 95 -6.79 -5.36 -8.11
C PRO A 95 -6.41 -6.27 -6.95
N LEU A 96 -5.23 -6.87 -7.05
CA LEU A 96 -4.72 -7.87 -6.13
C LEU A 96 -3.26 -7.58 -5.82
N LEU A 97 -2.89 -7.66 -4.54
CA LEU A 97 -1.51 -7.57 -4.11
C LEU A 97 -1.30 -8.45 -2.87
N PRO A 98 -0.04 -8.83 -2.57
CA PRO A 98 0.21 -9.67 -1.40
C PRO A 98 -0.17 -8.96 -0.10
N SER A 99 -0.74 -9.72 0.84
CA SER A 99 -1.01 -9.23 2.20
C SER A 99 0.31 -9.03 2.95
N VAL A 100 0.36 -8.00 3.80
CA VAL A 100 1.50 -7.76 4.68
C VAL A 100 1.15 -8.00 6.16
N GLU A 101 0.05 -8.71 6.40
CA GLU A 101 -0.37 -9.07 7.75
C GLU A 101 0.68 -9.92 8.47
N SER A 102 1.43 -10.73 7.73
CA SER A 102 2.53 -11.52 8.29
C SER A 102 3.68 -10.67 8.83
N LEU A 103 3.82 -9.44 8.33
CA LEU A 103 4.83 -8.51 8.81
C LEU A 103 4.33 -7.66 9.97
N TRP A 104 3.08 -7.24 9.91
CA TRP A 104 2.44 -6.39 10.91
C TRP A 104 1.00 -6.82 11.12
N LYS A 105 0.66 -7.26 12.33
CA LYS A 105 -0.70 -7.71 12.65
C LYS A 105 -1.73 -6.60 12.49
N THR A 106 -1.34 -5.35 12.69
CA THR A 106 -2.24 -4.21 12.50
C THR A 106 -2.73 -4.06 11.07
N ALA A 107 -2.02 -4.63 10.10
CA ALA A 107 -2.43 -4.59 8.71
C ALA A 107 -3.72 -5.40 8.46
N ASP A 108 -4.03 -6.39 9.29
CA ASP A 108 -5.22 -7.23 9.15
C ASP A 108 -6.48 -6.36 8.95
N TRP A 109 -6.76 -5.50 9.92
CA TRP A 109 -7.95 -4.65 9.89
C TRP A 109 -7.90 -3.65 8.72
N GLN A 110 -6.75 -3.02 8.51
CA GLN A 110 -6.61 -2.00 7.48
C GLN A 110 -6.75 -2.59 6.07
N GLU A 111 -6.24 -3.79 5.83
CA GLU A 111 -6.42 -4.48 4.55
C GLU A 111 -7.89 -4.84 4.32
N ARG A 112 -8.59 -5.24 5.37
CA ARG A 112 -10.03 -5.54 5.28
C ARG A 112 -10.85 -4.28 4.96
N GLU A 113 -10.49 -3.13 5.53
CA GLU A 113 -11.13 -1.86 5.19
C GLU A 113 -10.94 -1.52 3.72
N VAL A 114 -9.72 -1.66 3.21
CA VAL A 114 -9.41 -1.38 1.80
C VAL A 114 -10.19 -2.33 0.89
N PHE A 115 -10.23 -3.60 1.22
CA PHE A 115 -11.02 -4.58 0.47
C PHE A 115 -12.50 -4.19 0.43
N ASP A 116 -13.07 -3.86 1.60
CA ASP A 116 -14.48 -3.55 1.73
C ASP A 116 -14.87 -2.31 0.90
N LEU A 117 -14.03 -1.27 0.94
CA LEU A 117 -14.38 0.03 0.38
C LEU A 117 -13.92 0.21 -1.07
N TYR A 118 -12.88 -0.49 -1.52
CA TYR A 118 -12.30 -0.34 -2.86
C TYR A 118 -12.33 -1.63 -3.69
N GLY A 119 -12.55 -2.77 -3.06
CA GLY A 119 -12.52 -4.05 -3.77
C GLY A 119 -11.13 -4.57 -4.09
N ILE A 120 -10.11 -4.01 -3.44
CA ILE A 120 -8.73 -4.47 -3.60
C ILE A 120 -8.52 -5.70 -2.72
N ARG A 121 -8.04 -6.79 -3.32
CA ARG A 121 -7.82 -8.05 -2.60
C ARG A 121 -6.37 -8.18 -2.16
N PHE A 122 -6.19 -8.78 -0.98
CA PHE A 122 -4.88 -9.02 -0.40
C PHE A 122 -4.62 -10.52 -0.33
N GLU A 123 -3.76 -11.01 -1.21
CA GLU A 123 -3.43 -12.43 -1.31
C GLU A 123 -2.69 -12.90 -0.06
N GLY A 124 -3.15 -14.02 0.50
CA GLY A 124 -2.55 -14.57 1.72
C GLY A 124 -3.12 -13.99 3.01
N HIS A 125 -4.07 -13.08 2.92
CA HIS A 125 -4.74 -12.55 4.11
C HIS A 125 -5.52 -13.69 4.79
N PRO A 126 -5.41 -13.83 6.12
CA PRO A 126 -6.04 -14.97 6.81
C PRO A 126 -7.56 -14.91 6.84
N ASN A 127 -8.17 -13.74 6.74
CA ASN A 127 -9.62 -13.60 6.85
C ASN A 127 -10.10 -12.32 6.16
N LEU A 128 -10.06 -12.31 4.82
CA LEU A 128 -10.43 -11.13 4.03
C LEU A 128 -11.94 -11.07 3.82
N ILE A 129 -12.62 -10.44 4.78
CA ILE A 129 -14.08 -10.24 4.75
C ILE A 129 -14.40 -8.77 4.96
N ARG A 130 -15.61 -8.37 4.54
CA ARG A 130 -16.09 -7.02 4.78
C ARG A 130 -16.29 -6.77 6.27
N ILE A 131 -16.04 -5.54 6.71
CA ILE A 131 -16.15 -5.16 8.13
C ILE A 131 -17.03 -3.92 8.34
N MET A 132 -17.16 -3.06 7.33
CA MET A 132 -17.94 -1.83 7.43
C MET A 132 -19.27 -1.94 6.69
N ASN A 133 -19.32 -2.72 5.61
CA ASN A 133 -20.53 -2.97 4.84
C ASN A 133 -20.97 -4.41 5.05
N PRO A 134 -22.27 -4.73 4.89
CA PRO A 134 -22.74 -6.12 4.92
C PRO A 134 -22.10 -6.95 3.82
N ASP A 135 -21.98 -8.27 4.06
CA ASP A 135 -21.37 -9.19 3.09
C ASP A 135 -22.07 -9.17 1.73
N ASP A 136 -23.37 -8.91 1.73
CA ASP A 136 -24.19 -8.84 0.52
C ASP A 136 -24.26 -7.43 -0.08
N PHE A 137 -23.50 -6.47 0.46
CA PHE A 137 -23.44 -5.12 -0.07
C PHE A 137 -22.86 -5.14 -1.49
N GLU A 138 -23.54 -4.50 -2.44
CA GLU A 138 -23.07 -4.43 -3.81
C GLU A 138 -22.15 -3.24 -4.03
N GLY A 139 -20.97 -3.52 -4.62
CA GLY A 139 -20.02 -2.49 -4.99
C GLY A 139 -19.08 -2.07 -3.87
N TYR A 140 -18.27 -1.06 -4.18
CA TYR A 140 -17.20 -0.58 -3.31
C TYR A 140 -17.30 0.94 -3.20
N PRO A 141 -17.82 1.43 -2.05
CA PRO A 141 -18.29 2.82 -1.92
C PRO A 141 -17.23 3.91 -2.13
N LEU A 142 -15.95 3.62 -1.91
CA LEU A 142 -14.92 4.65 -2.05
C LEU A 142 -14.28 4.70 -3.43
N ARG A 143 -14.71 3.84 -4.37
CA ARG A 143 -14.29 3.99 -5.76
C ARG A 143 -14.89 5.25 -6.33
N LYS A 144 -14.11 5.98 -7.12
CA LYS A 144 -14.55 7.27 -7.70
C LYS A 144 -15.69 7.15 -8.70
N ASP A 145 -15.83 5.97 -9.31
CA ASP A 145 -16.93 5.68 -10.25
C ASP A 145 -18.13 5.00 -9.58
N TYR A 146 -18.13 4.88 -8.25
CA TYR A 146 -19.28 4.32 -7.53
C TYR A 146 -20.48 5.28 -7.63
N PRO A 147 -21.67 4.77 -8.04
CA PRO A 147 -22.85 5.61 -8.14
C PRO A 147 -23.22 6.22 -6.78
N ARG A 148 -23.38 7.53 -6.77
CA ARG A 148 -23.82 8.25 -5.57
C ARG A 148 -25.27 8.61 -5.74
N LEU A 149 -26.08 8.19 -4.77
CA LEU A 149 -27.49 8.59 -4.70
C LEU A 149 -27.50 10.03 -4.23
N GLY A 150 -27.79 10.89 -5.13
CA GLY A 150 -27.67 12.33 -5.02
C GLY A 150 -28.58 13.02 -4.08
#